data_f1d3c903da804d6956dec636fce40510
#
_entry.id   f1d3c903da804d6956dec636fce40510
#
_cell.length_a   1.000
_cell.length_b   1.000
_cell.length_c   1.000
_cell.angle_alpha   90.00
_cell.angle_beta   90.00
_cell.angle_gamma   90.00
#
_symmetry.space_group_name_H-M   'P 1'
#
loop_
_entity.id
_entity.type
_entity.pdbx_description
1 polymer ?
#
loop_
_entity_poly.entity_id
_entity_poly.type
_entity_poly.pdbx_seq_one_letter_code
_entity_poly.pdbx_strand_id
1 'polypeptide(L)'
;MVGPARRADRTPQRGVPTRIHRLNFVDAQLGKAHLAIDMKTLNFQIVPLATEVANAARRAAEAGATDHAVIMADSPNGFPCRHCLRWAQVGERVILFPFAAIPPGHPYSETGPIFVHEQPCEHYAATGEYPSGFRGGRVFRAYNSEYDMIDAKPVNGGEPEAVIETLLQNPQAAFVDARSADRGCYTFRIERA
;
A
#
# COMPACT_ATOMS: atom_id res chain seq x y z
N MET A 1 -36.02 14.37 47.65
CA MET A 1 -37.10 15.21 47.06
C MET A 1 -36.86 15.32 45.59
N VAL A 2 -37.71 14.67 44.79
CA VAL A 2 -37.60 14.56 43.34
C VAL A 2 -38.63 15.54 42.76
N GLY A 3 -38.20 16.52 41.98
CA GLY A 3 -39.07 17.49 41.30
C GLY A 3 -39.52 16.96 39.93
N PRO A 4 -40.75 17.30 39.45
CA PRO A 4 -41.35 16.69 38.28
C PRO A 4 -40.90 17.34 36.97
N ALA A 5 -40.80 16.43 35.93
CA ALA A 5 -40.51 16.75 34.54
C ALA A 5 -41.62 17.55 33.90
N ARG A 6 -41.28 18.59 33.16
CA ARG A 6 -42.21 19.38 32.31
C ARG A 6 -42.40 18.69 30.97
N ARG A 7 -43.65 18.42 30.62
CA ARG A 7 -44.11 18.01 29.29
C ARG A 7 -44.04 19.20 28.31
N ALA A 8 -43.46 18.94 27.15
CA ALA A 8 -43.54 19.90 26.01
C ALA A 8 -44.76 19.59 25.17
N ASP A 9 -45.56 20.64 24.95
CA ASP A 9 -46.77 20.66 24.16
C ASP A 9 -46.48 20.55 22.66
N ARG A 10 -47.18 19.68 21.93
CA ARG A 10 -47.10 19.55 20.48
C ARG A 10 -48.29 20.26 19.84
N THR A 11 -48.01 21.34 19.12
CA THR A 11 -48.99 22.03 18.25
C THR A 11 -48.97 21.39 16.85
N PRO A 12 -50.11 21.06 16.22
CA PRO A 12 -50.13 20.47 14.89
C PRO A 12 -49.96 21.58 13.80
N GLN A 13 -49.02 21.38 12.90
CA GLN A 13 -48.87 22.17 11.70
C GLN A 13 -49.87 21.73 10.62
N ARG A 14 -50.56 22.71 10.06
CA ARG A 14 -51.53 22.58 8.96
C ARG A 14 -50.84 22.24 7.65
N GLY A 15 -51.42 21.30 6.91
CA GLY A 15 -50.95 20.89 5.59
C GLY A 15 -51.14 21.97 4.52
N VAL A 16 -50.18 22.03 3.63
CA VAL A 16 -50.20 22.84 2.39
C VAL A 16 -50.53 21.88 1.22
N PRO A 17 -51.48 22.22 0.33
CA PRO A 17 -51.86 21.35 -0.77
C PRO A 17 -50.80 21.38 -1.89
N THR A 18 -50.30 20.20 -2.27
CA THR A 18 -49.36 20.04 -3.38
C THR A 18 -50.11 20.07 -4.71
N ARG A 19 -49.89 21.13 -5.48
CA ARG A 19 -50.40 21.25 -6.85
C ARG A 19 -49.45 20.47 -7.80
N ILE A 20 -49.92 19.39 -8.35
CA ILE A 20 -49.19 18.57 -9.33
C ILE A 20 -49.29 19.28 -10.69
N HIS A 21 -48.19 19.89 -11.16
CA HIS A 21 -48.04 20.27 -12.56
C HIS A 21 -47.48 19.08 -13.34
N ARG A 22 -48.32 18.56 -14.25
CA ARG A 22 -47.84 17.66 -15.33
C ARG A 22 -46.93 18.46 -16.25
N LEU A 23 -45.64 18.13 -16.24
CA LEU A 23 -44.71 18.54 -17.28
C LEU A 23 -44.60 17.42 -18.31
N ASN A 24 -44.88 17.77 -19.55
CA ASN A 24 -44.75 16.91 -20.72
C ASN A 24 -43.28 16.52 -20.90
N PHE A 25 -43.05 15.19 -21.01
CA PHE A 25 -41.78 14.61 -21.46
C PHE A 25 -41.58 14.99 -22.94
N VAL A 26 -40.65 15.87 -23.20
CA VAL A 26 -40.06 16.05 -24.53
C VAL A 26 -38.80 15.20 -24.54
N ASP A 27 -38.79 14.21 -25.41
CA ASP A 27 -37.66 13.38 -25.71
C ASP A 27 -36.46 14.24 -26.14
N ALA A 28 -35.54 14.48 -25.24
CA ALA A 28 -34.19 14.94 -25.57
C ALA A 28 -33.25 13.73 -25.60
N GLN A 29 -33.09 13.15 -26.79
CA GLN A 29 -31.97 12.28 -27.09
C GLN A 29 -30.67 13.10 -27.03
N LEU A 30 -30.16 13.34 -25.85
CA LEU A 30 -28.79 13.81 -25.66
C LEU A 30 -27.85 12.61 -25.84
N GLY A 31 -27.19 12.59 -26.99
CA GLY A 31 -26.14 11.65 -27.29
C GLY A 31 -25.13 11.60 -26.13
N LYS A 32 -25.05 10.43 -25.49
CA LYS A 32 -23.95 10.11 -24.61
C LYS A 32 -22.66 10.04 -25.46
N ALA A 33 -22.04 11.18 -25.68
CA ALA A 33 -20.63 11.21 -26.00
C ALA A 33 -19.90 10.67 -24.76
N HIS A 34 -19.64 9.37 -24.74
CA HIS A 34 -18.61 8.79 -23.90
C HIS A 34 -17.31 9.43 -24.38
N LEU A 35 -16.88 10.50 -23.71
CA LEU A 35 -15.48 10.84 -23.66
C LEU A 35 -14.81 9.63 -23.00
N ALA A 36 -14.37 8.67 -23.81
CA ALA A 36 -13.34 7.76 -23.41
C ALA A 36 -12.12 8.64 -23.12
N ILE A 37 -11.94 9.03 -21.86
CA ILE A 37 -10.65 9.46 -21.37
C ILE A 37 -9.79 8.23 -21.60
N ASP A 38 -8.92 8.30 -22.59
CA ASP A 38 -7.84 7.35 -22.81
C ASP A 38 -6.94 7.46 -21.56
N MET A 39 -7.35 6.77 -20.49
CA MET A 39 -6.53 6.57 -19.31
C MET A 39 -5.40 5.68 -19.79
N LYS A 40 -4.34 6.34 -20.25
CA LYS A 40 -3.07 5.69 -20.51
C LYS A 40 -2.71 4.99 -19.21
N THR A 41 -3.03 3.70 -19.12
CA THR A 41 -2.75 2.88 -17.96
C THR A 41 -1.26 3.02 -17.70
N LEU A 42 -0.91 3.67 -16.61
CA LEU A 42 0.49 3.87 -16.27
C LEU A 42 1.03 2.49 -15.89
N ASN A 43 1.83 1.90 -16.75
CA ASN A 43 2.49 0.64 -16.44
C ASN A 43 3.49 0.90 -15.31
N PHE A 44 3.40 0.11 -14.27
CA PHE A 44 4.35 0.10 -13.18
C PHE A 44 5.00 -1.28 -13.08
N GLN A 45 6.14 -1.32 -12.42
CA GLN A 45 6.82 -2.57 -12.07
C GLN A 45 7.09 -2.63 -10.58
N ILE A 46 6.90 -3.82 -10.02
CA ILE A 46 7.30 -4.15 -8.65
C ILE A 46 8.78 -4.51 -8.67
N VAL A 47 9.56 -3.85 -7.81
CA VAL A 47 10.99 -4.10 -7.64
C VAL A 47 11.20 -4.72 -6.26
N PRO A 48 11.30 -6.05 -6.16
CA PRO A 48 11.58 -6.74 -4.91
C PRO A 48 13.03 -6.52 -4.47
N LEU A 49 13.37 -6.99 -3.27
CA LEU A 49 14.74 -6.96 -2.78
C LEU A 49 15.66 -7.73 -3.73
N ALA A 50 16.78 -7.12 -4.11
CA ALA A 50 17.74 -7.74 -5.02
C ALA A 50 18.28 -9.07 -4.48
N THR A 51 18.52 -10.01 -5.38
CA THR A 51 19.04 -11.36 -5.03
C THR A 51 20.40 -11.27 -4.32
N GLU A 52 21.24 -10.33 -4.72
CA GLU A 52 22.56 -10.09 -4.13
C GLU A 52 22.43 -9.69 -2.65
N VAL A 53 21.46 -8.85 -2.30
CA VAL A 53 21.19 -8.42 -0.91
C VAL A 53 20.66 -9.59 -0.09
N ALA A 54 19.72 -10.37 -0.64
CA ALA A 54 19.18 -11.54 0.03
C ALA A 54 20.28 -12.59 0.30
N ASN A 55 21.17 -12.81 -0.67
CA ASN A 55 22.30 -13.74 -0.53
C ASN A 55 23.36 -13.21 0.45
N ALA A 56 23.61 -11.89 0.47
CA ALA A 56 24.50 -11.28 1.45
C ALA A 56 23.95 -11.47 2.88
N ALA A 57 22.65 -11.27 3.10
CA ALA A 57 22.02 -11.52 4.40
C ALA A 57 22.14 -12.99 4.85
N ARG A 58 21.97 -13.94 3.93
CA ARG A 58 22.16 -15.38 4.23
C ARG A 58 23.60 -15.68 4.67
N ARG A 59 24.59 -15.19 3.92
CA ARG A 59 26.00 -15.36 4.29
C ARG A 59 26.35 -14.70 5.62
N ALA A 60 25.81 -13.51 5.90
CA ALA A 60 26.05 -12.82 7.15
C ALA A 60 25.46 -13.59 8.34
N ALA A 61 24.25 -14.11 8.20
CA ALA A 61 23.61 -14.93 9.23
C ALA A 61 24.39 -16.24 9.48
N GLU A 62 24.84 -16.92 8.43
CA GLU A 62 25.67 -18.13 8.50
C GLU A 62 27.01 -17.84 9.21
N ALA A 63 27.60 -16.69 8.95
CA ALA A 63 28.82 -16.22 9.60
C ALA A 63 28.62 -15.75 11.06
N GLY A 64 27.38 -15.74 11.57
CA GLY A 64 27.07 -15.32 12.95
C GLY A 64 27.07 -13.83 13.18
N ALA A 65 26.75 -13.02 12.15
CA ALA A 65 26.61 -11.56 12.30
C ALA A 65 25.56 -11.23 13.37
N THR A 66 25.88 -10.35 14.30
CA THR A 66 25.09 -10.07 15.51
C THR A 66 23.78 -9.30 15.20
N ASP A 67 23.70 -8.65 14.05
CA ASP A 67 22.53 -7.92 13.57
C ASP A 67 21.65 -8.74 12.59
N HIS A 68 21.95 -10.03 12.40
CA HIS A 68 21.23 -10.98 11.58
C HIS A 68 20.68 -12.12 12.44
N ALA A 69 19.37 -12.13 12.66
CA ALA A 69 18.74 -13.17 13.49
C ALA A 69 17.98 -14.18 12.62
N VAL A 70 18.31 -15.48 12.79
CA VAL A 70 17.50 -16.55 12.19
C VAL A 70 16.32 -16.84 13.10
N ILE A 71 15.11 -16.74 12.57
CA ILE A 71 13.84 -16.86 13.29
C ILE A 71 13.00 -17.94 12.60
N MET A 72 12.35 -18.79 13.38
CA MET A 72 11.32 -19.70 12.87
C MET A 72 9.99 -18.98 12.81
N ALA A 73 9.32 -19.00 11.67
CA ALA A 73 7.97 -18.45 11.52
C ALA A 73 7.00 -19.29 12.37
N ASP A 74 6.39 -18.68 13.37
CA ASP A 74 5.47 -19.29 14.33
C ASP A 74 4.00 -18.99 14.06
N SER A 75 3.74 -18.07 13.14
CA SER A 75 2.39 -17.62 12.82
C SER A 75 2.24 -17.27 11.33
N PRO A 76 1.07 -17.44 10.73
CA PRO A 76 0.83 -17.03 9.35
C PRO A 76 0.85 -15.51 9.23
N ASN A 77 1.33 -15.00 8.08
CA ASN A 77 1.35 -13.57 7.73
C ASN A 77 2.16 -12.67 8.70
N GLY A 78 3.09 -13.26 9.47
CA GLY A 78 3.99 -12.52 10.35
C GLY A 78 5.36 -12.20 9.73
N PHE A 79 5.79 -12.98 8.75
CA PHE A 79 7.18 -13.01 8.26
C PHE A 79 7.26 -12.87 6.73
N PRO A 80 7.10 -11.65 6.19
CA PRO A 80 7.10 -11.41 4.74
C PRO A 80 8.53 -11.41 4.17
N CYS A 81 8.83 -12.29 3.23
CA CYS A 81 10.09 -12.29 2.50
C CYS A 81 10.10 -11.17 1.44
N ARG A 82 11.12 -10.29 1.48
CA ARG A 82 11.24 -9.14 0.55
C ARG A 82 11.78 -9.52 -0.82
N HIS A 83 12.34 -10.74 -0.93
CA HIS A 83 12.92 -11.23 -2.19
C HIS A 83 11.88 -11.95 -3.07
N CYS A 84 11.10 -12.87 -2.53
CA CYS A 84 10.10 -13.61 -3.28
C CYS A 84 8.67 -13.05 -3.11
N LEU A 85 8.48 -12.05 -2.26
CA LEU A 85 7.21 -11.40 -1.95
C LEU A 85 6.10 -12.39 -1.55
N ARG A 86 6.44 -13.45 -0.84
CA ARG A 86 5.49 -14.31 -0.14
C ARG A 86 5.71 -14.28 1.38
N TRP A 87 4.70 -14.62 2.11
CA TRP A 87 4.79 -14.85 3.54
C TRP A 87 5.44 -16.19 3.81
N ALA A 88 6.35 -16.25 4.79
CA ALA A 88 6.85 -17.53 5.25
C ALA A 88 5.74 -18.35 5.90
N GLN A 89 5.74 -19.64 5.63
CA GLN A 89 4.82 -20.58 6.27
C GLN A 89 5.30 -20.90 7.69
N VAL A 90 4.37 -21.33 8.54
CA VAL A 90 4.72 -21.79 9.89
C VAL A 90 5.73 -22.94 9.80
N GLY A 91 6.83 -22.82 10.53
CA GLY A 91 7.94 -23.77 10.49
C GLY A 91 9.04 -23.43 9.47
N GLU A 92 8.84 -22.49 8.54
CA GLU A 92 9.92 -21.98 7.69
C GLU A 92 10.85 -21.05 8.51
N ARG A 93 12.14 -21.11 8.21
CA ARG A 93 13.13 -20.22 8.83
C ARG A 93 13.36 -19.00 7.95
N VAL A 94 13.40 -17.82 8.60
CA VAL A 94 13.67 -16.54 7.97
C VAL A 94 14.81 -15.83 8.66
N ILE A 95 15.48 -14.94 7.95
CA ILE A 95 16.53 -14.08 8.47
C ILE A 95 15.95 -12.68 8.63
N LEU A 96 15.97 -12.15 9.85
CA LEU A 96 15.68 -10.76 10.17
C LEU A 96 16.99 -9.98 10.17
N PHE A 97 17.09 -8.93 9.36
CA PHE A 97 18.31 -8.12 9.24
C PHE A 97 18.01 -6.65 8.95
N PRO A 98 18.92 -5.72 9.25
CA PRO A 98 18.75 -4.31 8.98
C PRO A 98 18.88 -4.01 7.49
N PHE A 99 17.99 -3.15 6.97
CA PHE A 99 18.00 -2.71 5.59
C PHE A 99 17.60 -1.22 5.49
N ALA A 100 18.30 -0.47 4.65
CA ALA A 100 17.97 0.90 4.29
C ALA A 100 17.54 0.97 2.81
N ALA A 101 16.27 1.30 2.55
CA ALA A 101 15.75 1.43 1.18
C ALA A 101 16.22 2.73 0.51
N ILE A 102 16.57 3.74 1.31
CA ILE A 102 17.13 5.03 0.87
C ILE A 102 18.56 5.10 1.36
N PRO A 103 19.53 5.52 0.51
CA PRO A 103 20.93 5.62 0.89
C PRO A 103 21.16 6.50 2.12
N PRO A 104 22.18 6.21 2.94
CA PRO A 104 22.53 7.05 4.08
C PRO A 104 22.85 8.50 3.65
N GLY A 105 22.54 9.45 4.52
CA GLY A 105 22.82 10.88 4.27
C GLY A 105 21.63 11.67 3.71
N HIS A 106 20.54 11.01 3.36
CA HIS A 106 19.29 11.69 2.99
C HIS A 106 18.34 11.82 4.21
N PRO A 107 17.53 12.89 4.30
CA PRO A 107 16.63 13.12 5.45
C PRO A 107 15.64 11.99 5.72
N TYR A 108 15.23 11.27 4.67
CA TYR A 108 14.30 10.14 4.77
C TYR A 108 14.99 8.77 4.82
N SER A 109 16.33 8.74 4.93
CA SER A 109 17.07 7.50 5.15
C SER A 109 16.75 6.95 6.53
N GLU A 110 16.29 5.72 6.57
CA GLU A 110 16.03 4.97 7.80
C GLU A 110 16.47 3.52 7.62
N THR A 111 17.12 2.96 8.61
CA THR A 111 17.43 1.53 8.65
C THR A 111 16.37 0.83 9.47
N GLY A 112 15.69 -0.14 8.90
CA GLY A 112 14.67 -0.93 9.57
C GLY A 112 14.81 -2.43 9.33
N PRO A 113 14.20 -3.26 10.18
CA PRO A 113 14.28 -4.70 10.04
C PRO A 113 13.42 -5.20 8.86
N ILE A 114 13.99 -6.11 8.05
CA ILE A 114 13.27 -6.83 7.00
C ILE A 114 13.57 -8.32 7.07
N PHE A 115 12.76 -9.13 6.37
CA PHE A 115 12.94 -10.58 6.31
C PHE A 115 13.27 -11.06 4.90
N VAL A 116 14.10 -12.09 4.84
CA VAL A 116 14.23 -13.02 3.70
C VAL A 116 14.16 -14.45 4.20
N HIS A 117 13.78 -15.42 3.36
CA HIS A 117 13.88 -16.83 3.71
C HIS A 117 15.35 -17.20 3.92
N GLU A 118 15.63 -17.99 4.94
CA GLU A 118 16.98 -18.52 5.18
C GLU A 118 17.40 -19.40 4.00
N GLN A 119 16.53 -20.31 3.58
CA GLN A 119 16.78 -21.09 2.38
C GLN A 119 16.61 -20.22 1.12
N PRO A 120 17.37 -20.46 0.06
CA PRO A 120 17.16 -19.80 -1.21
C PRO A 120 15.71 -19.95 -1.68
N CYS A 121 15.14 -18.86 -2.16
CA CYS A 121 13.79 -18.82 -2.73
C CYS A 121 13.83 -18.17 -4.11
N GLU A 122 12.82 -18.42 -4.92
CA GLU A 122 12.70 -17.81 -6.23
C GLU A 122 12.44 -16.30 -6.10
N HIS A 123 13.14 -15.50 -6.92
CA HIS A 123 12.90 -14.06 -6.98
C HIS A 123 11.50 -13.77 -7.54
N TYR A 124 10.81 -12.77 -7.01
CA TYR A 124 9.49 -12.39 -7.52
C TYR A 124 9.60 -11.95 -8.98
N ALA A 125 8.91 -12.65 -9.88
CA ALA A 125 9.03 -12.46 -11.32
C ALA A 125 7.83 -11.75 -11.98
N ALA A 126 6.64 -11.76 -11.34
CA ALA A 126 5.44 -11.12 -11.87
C ALA A 126 5.46 -9.60 -11.63
N THR A 127 6.50 -8.92 -12.14
CA THR A 127 6.79 -7.51 -11.80
C THR A 127 5.71 -6.52 -12.26
N GLY A 128 4.92 -6.85 -13.29
CA GLY A 128 3.78 -6.04 -13.75
C GLY A 128 2.49 -6.23 -12.93
N GLU A 129 2.50 -7.08 -11.90
CA GLU A 129 1.34 -7.37 -11.07
C GLU A 129 1.62 -7.00 -9.62
N TYR A 130 0.60 -6.46 -8.93
CA TYR A 130 0.73 -6.19 -7.51
C TYR A 130 0.65 -7.49 -6.71
N PRO A 131 1.61 -7.77 -5.79
CA PRO A 131 1.65 -9.03 -5.04
C PRO A 131 0.39 -9.23 -4.19
N SER A 132 -0.38 -10.28 -4.47
CA SER A 132 -1.69 -10.53 -3.88
C SER A 132 -1.67 -10.63 -2.35
N GLY A 133 -0.60 -11.16 -1.77
CA GLY A 133 -0.42 -11.26 -0.31
C GLY A 133 -0.19 -9.92 0.41
N PHE A 134 -0.05 -8.80 -0.32
CA PHE A 134 0.32 -7.50 0.24
C PHE A 134 -0.73 -6.40 -0.01
N ARG A 135 -1.97 -6.75 -0.41
CA ARG A 135 -3.01 -5.77 -0.77
C ARG A 135 -3.50 -4.89 0.38
N GLY A 136 -3.48 -5.38 1.62
CA GLY A 136 -3.96 -4.64 2.78
C GLY A 136 -2.85 -4.11 3.68
N GLY A 137 -3.17 -3.08 4.49
CA GLY A 137 -2.28 -2.59 5.55
C GLY A 137 -0.96 -2.02 5.03
N ARG A 138 -1.00 -1.18 3.97
CA ARG A 138 0.19 -0.54 3.38
C ARG A 138 0.10 0.98 3.44
N VAL A 139 1.28 1.60 3.45
CA VAL A 139 1.48 3.01 3.13
C VAL A 139 2.42 3.08 1.94
N PHE A 140 2.03 3.80 0.92
CA PHE A 140 2.88 4.11 -0.22
C PHE A 140 3.50 5.49 -0.03
N ARG A 141 4.83 5.58 -0.12
CA ARG A 141 5.59 6.84 -0.04
C ARG A 141 6.25 7.09 -1.38
N ALA A 142 5.89 8.19 -2.04
CA ALA A 142 6.50 8.61 -3.30
C ALA A 142 7.70 9.51 -3.04
N TYR A 143 8.78 9.27 -3.76
CA TYR A 143 10.05 9.98 -3.65
C TYR A 143 10.49 10.53 -5.01
N ASN A 144 11.19 11.66 -4.99
CA ASN A 144 11.88 12.19 -6.15
C ASN A 144 13.26 11.53 -6.35
N SER A 145 14.02 11.98 -7.37
CA SER A 145 15.38 11.49 -7.67
C SER A 145 16.40 11.81 -6.59
N GLU A 146 16.15 12.84 -5.78
CA GLU A 146 17.00 13.26 -4.66
C GLU A 146 16.62 12.55 -3.36
N TYR A 147 15.68 11.59 -3.41
CA TYR A 147 15.14 10.85 -2.26
C TYR A 147 14.32 11.69 -1.28
N ASP A 148 13.82 12.86 -1.68
CA ASP A 148 12.84 13.60 -0.88
C ASP A 148 11.45 12.96 -1.03
N MET A 149 10.76 12.80 0.08
CA MET A 149 9.37 12.31 0.05
C MET A 149 8.43 13.42 -0.41
N ILE A 150 7.79 13.23 -1.56
CA ILE A 150 6.93 14.23 -2.20
C ILE A 150 5.44 13.98 -1.99
N ASP A 151 5.04 12.74 -1.71
CA ASP A 151 3.66 12.38 -1.34
C ASP A 151 3.63 11.05 -0.59
N ALA A 152 2.56 10.79 0.17
CA ALA A 152 2.32 9.50 0.82
C ALA A 152 0.82 9.22 0.92
N LYS A 153 0.41 7.96 0.71
CA LYS A 153 -0.98 7.55 0.78
C LYS A 153 -1.14 6.21 1.50
N PRO A 154 -2.08 6.10 2.45
CA PRO A 154 -2.44 4.82 3.03
C PRO A 154 -3.27 3.98 2.03
N VAL A 155 -3.07 2.66 2.08
CA VAL A 155 -3.83 1.68 1.27
C VAL A 155 -4.50 0.70 2.22
N ASN A 156 -5.77 0.95 2.51
CA ASN A 156 -6.58 0.18 3.44
C ASN A 156 -7.66 -0.60 2.67
N GLY A 157 -7.29 -1.75 2.11
CA GLY A 157 -8.22 -2.68 1.46
C GLY A 157 -8.84 -2.20 0.13
N GLY A 158 -8.32 -1.12 -0.47
CA GLY A 158 -8.70 -0.65 -1.80
C GLY A 158 -7.87 -1.30 -2.91
N GLU A 159 -7.94 -0.71 -4.09
CA GLU A 159 -7.12 -1.08 -5.25
C GLU A 159 -5.74 -0.41 -5.14
N PRO A 160 -4.69 -1.14 -4.73
CA PRO A 160 -3.35 -0.56 -4.59
C PRO A 160 -2.83 -0.01 -5.93
N GLU A 161 -3.20 -0.62 -7.04
CA GLU A 161 -2.84 -0.20 -8.38
C GLU A 161 -3.28 1.24 -8.67
N ALA A 162 -4.51 1.61 -8.34
CA ALA A 162 -5.04 2.96 -8.53
C ALA A 162 -4.29 4.01 -7.70
N VAL A 163 -3.85 3.62 -6.48
CA VAL A 163 -3.04 4.51 -5.63
C VAL A 163 -1.63 4.67 -6.20
N ILE A 164 -1.03 3.59 -6.70
CA ILE A 164 0.28 3.62 -7.38
C ILE A 164 0.23 4.54 -8.60
N GLU A 165 -0.78 4.36 -9.46
CA GLU A 165 -0.97 5.18 -10.63
C GLU A 165 -1.09 6.66 -10.25
N THR A 166 -1.90 6.99 -9.24
CA THR A 166 -2.06 8.35 -8.75
C THR A 166 -0.72 8.96 -8.32
N LEU A 167 0.09 8.23 -7.56
CA LEU A 167 1.40 8.70 -7.10
C LEU A 167 2.40 8.85 -8.25
N LEU A 168 2.43 7.88 -9.17
CA LEU A 168 3.34 7.90 -10.32
C LEU A 168 2.91 8.85 -11.44
N GLN A 169 1.65 9.35 -11.46
CA GLN A 169 1.25 10.44 -12.36
C GLN A 169 1.99 11.75 -12.07
N ASN A 170 2.45 11.96 -10.83
CA ASN A 170 3.31 13.09 -10.52
C ASN A 170 4.67 12.91 -11.25
N PRO A 171 5.04 13.81 -12.18
CA PRO A 171 6.28 13.67 -12.94
C PRO A 171 7.55 13.76 -12.08
N GLN A 172 7.44 14.34 -10.89
CA GLN A 172 8.55 14.42 -9.93
C GLN A 172 8.77 13.10 -9.18
N ALA A 173 7.78 12.20 -9.14
CA ALA A 173 7.95 10.90 -8.49
C ALA A 173 8.90 10.02 -9.29
N ALA A 174 10.06 9.72 -8.75
CA ALA A 174 11.01 8.78 -9.34
C ALA A 174 10.60 7.33 -9.03
N PHE A 175 10.15 7.08 -7.80
CA PHE A 175 9.69 5.76 -7.35
C PHE A 175 8.72 5.87 -6.17
N VAL A 176 8.09 4.76 -5.84
CA VAL A 176 7.22 4.61 -4.66
C VAL A 176 7.71 3.44 -3.82
N ASP A 177 7.90 3.62 -2.52
CA ASP A 177 8.18 2.53 -1.59
C ASP A 177 6.90 2.11 -0.88
N ALA A 178 6.57 0.82 -0.98
CA ALA A 178 5.52 0.19 -0.20
C ALA A 178 6.03 -0.16 1.19
N ARG A 179 5.27 0.20 2.23
CA ARG A 179 5.62 -0.05 3.63
C ARG A 179 4.44 -0.64 4.39
N SER A 180 4.73 -1.40 5.44
CA SER A 180 3.68 -1.83 6.38
C SER A 180 3.04 -0.62 7.05
N ALA A 181 1.71 -0.55 7.08
CA ALA A 181 1.00 0.53 7.77
C ALA A 181 1.21 0.49 9.28
N ASP A 182 1.27 -0.72 9.88
CA ASP A 182 1.35 -0.90 11.33
C ASP A 182 2.76 -0.66 11.89
N ARG A 183 3.80 -1.05 11.13
CA ARG A 183 5.19 -1.08 11.62
C ARG A 183 6.14 -0.17 10.84
N GLY A 184 5.70 0.40 9.72
CA GLY A 184 6.53 1.24 8.86
C GLY A 184 7.63 0.51 8.07
N CYS A 185 7.82 -0.80 8.26
CA CYS A 185 8.88 -1.55 7.62
C CYS A 185 8.75 -1.56 6.10
N TYR A 186 9.88 -1.40 5.39
CA TYR A 186 9.97 -1.51 3.94
C TYR A 186 9.47 -2.87 3.45
N THR A 187 8.75 -2.88 2.33
CA THR A 187 8.22 -4.10 1.70
C THR A 187 8.83 -4.34 0.32
N PHE A 188 8.63 -3.43 -0.62
CA PHE A 188 9.22 -3.44 -1.96
C PHE A 188 9.11 -2.03 -2.56
N ARG A 189 9.85 -1.81 -3.64
CA ARG A 189 9.80 -0.58 -4.44
C ARG A 189 8.88 -0.77 -5.65
N ILE A 190 8.34 0.31 -6.14
CA ILE A 190 7.48 0.39 -7.32
C ILE A 190 8.04 1.50 -8.19
N GLU A 191 8.25 1.20 -9.47
CA GLU A 191 8.78 2.13 -10.46
C GLU A 191 7.87 2.17 -11.68
N ARG A 192 8.08 3.15 -12.55
CA ARG A 192 7.46 3.12 -13.90
C ARG A 192 8.07 2.00 -14.71
N ALA A 193 7.24 1.25 -15.48
CA ALA A 193 7.70 0.22 -16.42
C ALA A 193 8.16 0.84 -17.74
#